data_1f9170554ba1990f41e7c9eb50227ab9
#
_entry.id   1f9170554ba1990f41e7c9eb50227ab9
#
_cell.length_a   1.000
_cell.length_b   1.000
_cell.length_c   1.000
_cell.angle_alpha   90.00
_cell.angle_beta   90.00
_cell.angle_gamma   90.00
#
_symmetry.space_group_name_H-M   'P 1'
#
loop_
_entity.id
_entity.type
_entity.pdbx_description
1 polymer ?
#
loop_
_entity_poly.entity_id
_entity_poly.type
_entity_poly.pdbx_seq_one_letter_code
_entity_poly.pdbx_strand_id
1 'polypeptide(L)'
;RALRGLRMSDRFVDLGDGFWTVRGSFRIGGFFDVGTQCALVRLASGNFVFLDSYRLTDEIRAEVDALTDGGAKVEAVLNLHPFHTLHCEWMHAAFPQAKLYGTARHLDHLPDLPWEDIRCEEDALAQLYADDFAFSVPRGVTLVSDDDSVHFSSVLALHRASGTLHVDDTFVYLRKGFPLSL
;
A
#
# COMPACT_ATOMS: atom_id res chain seq x y z
N ARG A 1 1.72 35.89 12.09
CA ARG A 1 2.12 34.56 12.57
C ARG A 1 1.44 33.55 11.66
N ALA A 2 2.17 33.02 10.69
CA ALA A 2 1.69 31.96 9.82
C ALA A 2 1.44 30.72 10.68
N LEU A 3 0.24 30.15 10.59
CA LEU A 3 -0.07 28.83 11.10
C LEU A 3 0.86 27.82 10.36
N ARG A 4 1.93 27.41 11.01
CA ARG A 4 2.68 26.21 10.59
C ARG A 4 1.71 25.06 10.76
N GLY A 5 1.08 24.63 9.66
CA GLY A 5 0.32 23.40 9.65
C GLY A 5 1.19 22.29 10.26
N LEU A 6 0.68 21.57 11.24
CA LEU A 6 1.34 20.38 11.77
C LEU A 6 1.60 19.45 10.57
N ARG A 7 2.85 19.33 10.16
CA ARG A 7 3.28 18.20 9.34
C ARG A 7 3.14 16.98 10.24
N MET A 8 2.18 16.14 9.97
CA MET A 8 2.26 14.79 10.53
C MET A 8 3.49 14.15 9.90
N SER A 9 4.49 13.84 10.71
CA SER A 9 5.64 13.07 10.25
C SER A 9 5.15 11.68 9.87
N ASP A 10 5.70 11.13 8.80
CA ASP A 10 5.47 9.74 8.42
C ASP A 10 5.83 8.83 9.61
N ARG A 11 5.08 7.77 9.79
CA ARG A 11 5.27 6.84 10.90
C ARG A 11 5.28 5.41 10.41
N PHE A 12 6.24 4.65 10.92
CA PHE A 12 6.29 3.21 10.79
C PHE A 12 5.75 2.60 12.10
N VAL A 13 4.68 1.82 12.00
CA VAL A 13 3.95 1.32 13.16
C VAL A 13 3.87 -0.20 13.09
N ASP A 14 4.40 -0.86 14.11
CA ASP A 14 4.26 -2.30 14.28
C ASP A 14 2.85 -2.62 14.80
N LEU A 15 2.09 -3.42 14.06
CA LEU A 15 0.76 -3.90 14.44
C LEU A 15 0.81 -5.31 15.06
N GLY A 16 1.99 -5.90 15.17
CA GLY A 16 2.19 -7.25 15.67
C GLY A 16 2.13 -8.33 14.58
N ASP A 17 2.57 -9.53 14.96
CA ASP A 17 2.51 -10.75 14.16
C ASP A 17 3.04 -10.60 12.72
N GLY A 18 4.06 -9.75 12.54
CA GLY A 18 4.71 -9.56 11.24
C GLY A 18 4.00 -8.61 10.30
N PHE A 19 3.19 -7.69 10.82
CA PHE A 19 2.53 -6.66 10.04
C PHE A 19 2.91 -5.26 10.52
N TRP A 20 3.51 -4.45 9.65
CA TRP A 20 3.84 -3.05 9.89
C TRP A 20 3.10 -2.16 8.89
N THR A 21 2.61 -1.00 9.35
CA THR A 21 2.03 0.00 8.46
C THR A 21 2.88 1.26 8.44
N VAL A 22 3.10 1.79 7.24
CA VAL A 22 3.64 3.13 7.02
C VAL A 22 2.48 4.08 6.83
N ARG A 23 2.38 5.07 7.70
CA ARG A 23 1.39 6.15 7.59
C ARG A 23 2.10 7.41 7.15
N GLY A 24 1.75 7.88 5.98
CA GLY A 24 2.33 9.08 5.37
C GLY A 24 1.31 10.17 5.12
N SER A 25 1.79 11.28 4.56
CA SER A 25 0.99 12.47 4.25
C SER A 25 0.77 12.57 2.75
N PHE A 26 -0.49 12.67 2.34
CA PHE A 26 -0.87 12.99 0.97
C PHE A 26 -1.84 14.16 0.95
N ARG A 27 -1.49 15.25 0.25
CA ARG A 27 -2.26 16.50 0.26
C ARG A 27 -2.95 16.75 -1.06
N ILE A 28 -4.27 16.84 -1.00
CA ILE A 28 -5.10 17.27 -2.12
C ILE A 28 -5.21 18.81 -2.08
N GLY A 29 -4.92 19.47 -3.22
CA GLY A 29 -4.97 20.92 -3.35
C GLY A 29 -4.03 21.69 -2.41
N GLY A 30 -3.05 21.03 -1.81
CA GLY A 30 -2.07 21.62 -0.90
C GLY A 30 -2.57 21.91 0.52
N PHE A 31 -3.87 21.75 0.79
CA PHE A 31 -4.50 22.11 2.06
C PHE A 31 -5.05 20.91 2.84
N PHE A 32 -5.63 19.93 2.15
CA PHE A 32 -6.24 18.77 2.79
C PHE A 32 -5.29 17.60 2.76
N ASP A 33 -4.83 17.18 3.95
CA ASP A 33 -4.05 15.97 4.12
C ASP A 33 -5.02 14.80 4.33
N VAL A 34 -5.16 13.97 3.30
CA VAL A 34 -6.00 12.77 3.35
C VAL A 34 -5.20 11.55 3.84
N GLY A 35 -3.89 11.74 4.01
CA GLY A 35 -2.99 10.66 4.35
C GLY A 35 -2.74 9.72 3.17
N THR A 36 -1.80 8.84 3.36
CA THR A 36 -1.53 7.69 2.48
C THR A 36 -0.93 6.59 3.32
N GLN A 37 -0.94 5.38 2.83
CA GLN A 37 -0.37 4.26 3.55
C GLN A 37 0.21 3.22 2.60
N CYS A 38 1.22 2.51 3.11
CA CYS A 38 1.59 1.19 2.61
C CYS A 38 1.82 0.27 3.81
N ALA A 39 1.95 -1.01 3.58
CA ALA A 39 2.30 -1.93 4.63
C ALA A 39 3.50 -2.78 4.25
N LEU A 40 4.31 -3.15 5.25
CA LEU A 40 5.33 -4.18 5.14
C LEU A 40 4.83 -5.41 5.90
N VAL A 41 4.83 -6.57 5.26
CA VAL A 41 4.30 -7.79 5.85
C VAL A 41 5.31 -8.91 5.73
N ARG A 42 5.57 -9.61 6.84
CA ARG A 42 6.44 -10.77 6.87
C ARG A 42 5.64 -12.03 6.54
N LEU A 43 6.09 -12.74 5.53
CA LEU A 43 5.52 -14.00 5.09
C LEU A 43 5.94 -15.17 6.01
N ALA A 44 5.24 -16.29 5.95
CA ALA A 44 5.59 -17.53 6.62
C ALA A 44 6.98 -18.04 6.20
N SER A 45 7.42 -17.74 4.98
CA SER A 45 8.77 -18.02 4.48
C SER A 45 9.89 -17.26 5.22
N GLY A 46 9.55 -16.18 5.92
CA GLY A 46 10.49 -15.23 6.53
C GLY A 46 10.90 -14.09 5.61
N ASN A 47 10.47 -14.10 4.35
CA ASN A 47 10.59 -12.96 3.44
C ASN A 47 9.50 -11.91 3.72
N PHE A 48 9.55 -10.80 2.99
CA PHE A 48 8.64 -9.69 3.19
C PHE A 48 8.01 -9.28 1.87
N VAL A 49 6.79 -8.77 1.94
CA VAL A 49 6.12 -8.08 0.84
C VAL A 49 5.67 -6.69 1.28
N PHE A 50 5.68 -5.74 0.36
CA PHE A 50 4.95 -4.49 0.53
C PHE A 50 3.54 -4.61 -0.04
N LEU A 51 2.56 -4.04 0.65
CA LEU A 51 1.21 -3.79 0.15
C LEU A 51 1.12 -2.30 -0.14
N ASP A 52 0.91 -1.98 -1.39
CA ASP A 52 0.99 -0.67 -2.02
C ASP A 52 2.38 0.01 -1.95
N SER A 53 2.57 0.97 -2.83
CA SER A 53 3.83 1.71 -2.98
C SER A 53 3.76 3.04 -2.27
N TYR A 54 4.78 3.34 -1.46
CA TYR A 54 4.96 4.64 -0.84
C TYR A 54 6.44 4.97 -0.68
N ARG A 55 6.81 6.21 -1.00
CA ARG A 55 8.20 6.66 -0.82
C ARG A 55 8.52 6.79 0.66
N LEU A 56 9.40 5.94 1.15
CA LEU A 56 9.85 5.94 2.54
C LEU A 56 10.76 7.13 2.84
N THR A 57 10.67 7.69 4.04
CA THR A 57 11.70 8.60 4.55
C THR A 57 12.98 7.82 4.88
N ASP A 58 14.10 8.51 5.04
CA ASP A 58 15.39 7.84 5.35
C ASP A 58 15.31 7.09 6.68
N GLU A 59 14.58 7.63 7.66
CA GLU A 59 14.37 7.00 8.96
C GLU A 59 13.56 5.69 8.84
N ILE A 60 12.43 5.73 8.13
CA ILE A 60 11.60 4.53 7.91
C ILE A 60 12.35 3.52 7.05
N ARG A 61 13.11 4.00 6.05
CA ARG A 61 13.93 3.12 5.22
C ARG A 61 14.95 2.35 6.07
N ALA A 62 15.60 2.99 7.02
CA ALA A 62 16.55 2.34 7.92
C ALA A 62 15.88 1.27 8.81
N GLU A 63 14.65 1.52 9.29
CA GLU A 63 13.87 0.52 10.05
C GLU A 63 13.50 -0.67 9.17
N VAL A 64 13.05 -0.43 7.95
CA VAL A 64 12.75 -1.48 6.95
C VAL A 64 13.99 -2.28 6.62
N ASP A 65 15.13 -1.62 6.36
CA ASP A 65 16.40 -2.29 6.05
C ASP A 65 16.87 -3.20 7.21
N ALA A 66 16.67 -2.76 8.45
CA ALA A 66 16.98 -3.57 9.62
C ALA A 66 16.15 -4.85 9.72
N LEU A 67 14.88 -4.81 9.30
CA LEU A 67 13.98 -5.97 9.28
C LEU A 67 14.25 -6.91 8.10
N THR A 68 14.61 -6.34 6.95
CA THR A 68 14.63 -7.03 5.67
C THR A 68 16.02 -7.36 5.15
N ASP A 69 17.05 -7.25 6.00
CA ASP A 69 18.45 -7.47 5.63
C ASP A 69 18.88 -6.54 4.48
N GLY A 70 18.76 -5.23 4.70
CA GLY A 70 19.06 -4.22 3.70
C GLY A 70 18.14 -4.24 2.48
N GLY A 71 16.93 -4.78 2.63
CA GLY A 71 15.98 -4.99 1.54
C GLY A 71 16.09 -6.35 0.85
N ALA A 72 17.16 -7.14 1.09
CA ALA A 72 17.39 -8.41 0.40
C ALA A 72 16.24 -9.42 0.58
N LYS A 73 15.52 -9.33 1.69
CA LYS A 73 14.36 -10.19 1.99
C LYS A 73 13.04 -9.65 1.47
N VAL A 74 13.01 -8.49 0.81
CA VAL A 74 11.80 -7.99 0.16
C VAL A 74 11.59 -8.76 -1.14
N GLU A 75 10.61 -9.65 -1.14
CA GLU A 75 10.34 -10.55 -2.25
C GLU A 75 9.44 -9.91 -3.30
N ALA A 76 8.49 -9.06 -2.86
CA ALA A 76 7.56 -8.42 -3.79
C ALA A 76 6.98 -7.10 -3.26
N VAL A 77 6.46 -6.31 -4.20
CA VAL A 77 5.58 -5.16 -3.97
C VAL A 77 4.26 -5.44 -4.67
N LEU A 78 3.17 -5.50 -3.92
CA LEU A 78 1.82 -5.77 -4.40
C LEU A 78 1.04 -4.46 -4.42
N ASN A 79 0.84 -3.85 -5.59
CA ASN A 79 0.12 -2.58 -5.74
C ASN A 79 -1.38 -2.88 -5.90
N LEU A 80 -2.11 -2.80 -4.80
CA LEU A 80 -3.49 -3.27 -4.65
C LEU A 80 -4.53 -2.21 -5.05
N HIS A 81 -4.18 -0.92 -4.95
CA HIS A 81 -5.08 0.17 -5.31
C HIS A 81 -4.78 0.71 -6.72
N PRO A 82 -5.70 0.54 -7.71
CA PRO A 82 -5.43 0.80 -9.13
C PRO A 82 -4.92 2.22 -9.45
N PHE A 83 -5.30 3.21 -8.64
CA PHE A 83 -4.96 4.61 -8.90
C PHE A 83 -3.73 5.10 -8.14
N HIS A 84 -3.12 4.28 -7.28
CA HIS A 84 -1.94 4.65 -6.50
C HIS A 84 -0.64 4.33 -7.25
N THR A 85 -0.39 5.05 -8.35
CA THR A 85 0.76 4.82 -9.25
C THR A 85 1.99 5.69 -8.91
N LEU A 86 1.80 6.75 -8.11
CA LEU A 86 2.80 7.82 -7.90
C LEU A 86 4.16 7.33 -7.37
N HIS A 87 4.18 6.28 -6.58
CA HIS A 87 5.40 5.81 -5.90
C HIS A 87 5.95 4.47 -6.40
N CYS A 88 5.35 3.88 -7.44
CA CYS A 88 5.75 2.57 -7.97
C CYS A 88 7.19 2.58 -8.50
N GLU A 89 7.58 3.62 -9.26
CA GLU A 89 8.94 3.78 -9.77
C GLU A 89 9.97 3.88 -8.63
N TRP A 90 9.62 4.65 -7.58
CA TRP A 90 10.50 4.79 -6.42
C TRP A 90 10.67 3.46 -5.69
N MET A 91 9.58 2.70 -5.48
CA MET A 91 9.63 1.40 -4.81
C MET A 91 10.47 0.40 -5.60
N HIS A 92 10.30 0.35 -6.92
CA HIS A 92 11.13 -0.50 -7.79
C HIS A 92 12.62 -0.12 -7.71
N ALA A 93 12.92 1.18 -7.75
CA ALA A 93 14.32 1.64 -7.65
C ALA A 93 14.92 1.35 -6.25
N ALA A 94 14.11 1.42 -5.19
CA ALA A 94 14.54 1.17 -3.82
C ALA A 94 14.74 -0.33 -3.50
N PHE A 95 13.97 -1.21 -4.17
CA PHE A 95 13.99 -2.66 -3.99
C PHE A 95 14.03 -3.38 -5.35
N PRO A 96 15.13 -3.24 -6.12
CA PRO A 96 15.17 -3.67 -7.53
C PRO A 96 15.09 -5.19 -7.71
N GLN A 97 15.34 -5.97 -6.66
CA GLN A 97 15.22 -7.42 -6.67
C GLN A 97 13.79 -7.91 -6.40
N ALA A 98 12.93 -7.03 -5.86
CA ALA A 98 11.55 -7.40 -5.53
C ALA A 98 10.70 -7.51 -6.81
N LYS A 99 9.89 -8.54 -6.88
CA LYS A 99 8.88 -8.68 -7.94
C LYS A 99 7.85 -7.58 -7.82
N LEU A 100 7.43 -7.02 -8.94
CA LEU A 100 6.48 -5.92 -8.96
C LEU A 100 5.14 -6.40 -9.51
N TYR A 101 4.13 -6.46 -8.66
CA TYR A 101 2.77 -6.81 -9.05
C TYR A 101 1.88 -5.56 -9.04
N GLY A 102 1.03 -5.44 -10.02
CA GLY A 102 0.07 -4.34 -10.16
C GLY A 102 -1.28 -4.83 -10.63
N THR A 103 -2.27 -3.95 -10.61
CA THR A 103 -3.54 -4.15 -11.31
C THR A 103 -3.38 -3.83 -12.79
N ALA A 104 -4.37 -4.17 -13.63
CA ALA A 104 -4.36 -3.83 -15.06
C ALA A 104 -4.00 -2.35 -15.30
N ARG A 105 -4.54 -1.45 -14.48
CA ARG A 105 -4.28 -0.01 -14.60
C ARG A 105 -2.81 0.36 -14.35
N HIS A 106 -2.12 -0.29 -13.41
CA HIS A 106 -0.70 -0.05 -13.19
C HIS A 106 0.14 -0.39 -14.42
N LEU A 107 -0.14 -1.54 -15.03
CA LEU A 107 0.56 -1.99 -16.24
C LEU A 107 0.33 -1.03 -17.41
N ASP A 108 -0.90 -0.54 -17.57
CA ASP A 108 -1.25 0.40 -18.63
C ASP A 108 -0.63 1.80 -18.43
N HIS A 109 -0.54 2.27 -17.20
CA HIS A 109 -0.06 3.62 -16.89
C HIS A 109 1.46 3.72 -16.73
N LEU A 110 2.12 2.63 -16.35
CA LEU A 110 3.54 2.56 -16.10
C LEU A 110 4.16 1.36 -16.85
N PRO A 111 4.03 1.31 -18.19
CA PRO A 111 4.43 0.15 -18.99
C PRO A 111 5.94 -0.11 -18.98
N ASP A 112 6.74 0.87 -18.60
CA ASP A 112 8.20 0.75 -18.54
C ASP A 112 8.71 0.05 -17.27
N LEU A 113 7.85 -0.20 -16.28
CA LEU A 113 8.22 -0.96 -15.10
C LEU A 113 8.13 -2.47 -15.36
N PRO A 114 9.02 -3.28 -14.72
CA PRO A 114 9.07 -4.72 -14.93
C PRO A 114 7.97 -5.46 -14.15
N TRP A 115 6.73 -5.22 -14.54
CA TRP A 115 5.58 -5.88 -13.94
C TRP A 115 5.60 -7.38 -14.18
N GLU A 116 5.22 -8.15 -13.16
CA GLU A 116 4.91 -9.57 -13.32
C GLU A 116 3.61 -9.74 -14.14
N ASP A 117 3.48 -10.87 -14.84
CA ASP A 117 2.31 -11.13 -15.69
C ASP A 117 1.00 -11.30 -14.90
N ILE A 118 1.11 -11.75 -13.64
CA ILE A 118 -0.04 -11.94 -12.74
C ILE A 118 -0.46 -10.59 -12.16
N ARG A 119 -1.74 -10.24 -12.31
CA ARG A 119 -2.29 -8.99 -11.77
C ARG A 119 -2.84 -9.19 -10.36
N CYS A 120 -2.85 -8.09 -9.58
CA CYS A 120 -3.27 -8.13 -8.19
C CYS A 120 -4.75 -8.53 -8.00
N GLU A 121 -5.60 -8.26 -8.98
CA GLU A 121 -7.02 -8.62 -8.97
C GLU A 121 -7.34 -10.06 -9.41
N GLU A 122 -6.33 -10.83 -9.82
CA GLU A 122 -6.50 -12.18 -10.34
C GLU A 122 -6.43 -13.26 -9.23
N ASP A 123 -7.19 -14.32 -9.41
CA ASP A 123 -7.14 -15.48 -8.51
C ASP A 123 -5.74 -16.12 -8.44
N ALA A 124 -4.93 -15.94 -9.48
CA ALA A 124 -3.56 -16.44 -9.53
C ALA A 124 -2.67 -15.80 -8.44
N LEU A 125 -2.81 -14.49 -8.16
CA LEU A 125 -2.10 -13.85 -7.05
C LEU A 125 -2.59 -14.41 -5.71
N ALA A 126 -3.91 -14.57 -5.56
CA ALA A 126 -4.50 -15.13 -4.34
C ALA A 126 -3.99 -16.55 -4.04
N GLN A 127 -3.78 -17.36 -5.08
CA GLN A 127 -3.18 -18.70 -4.95
C GLN A 127 -1.71 -18.64 -4.61
N LEU A 128 -0.94 -17.71 -5.20
CA LEU A 128 0.50 -17.56 -4.96
C LEU A 128 0.82 -17.23 -3.50
N TYR A 129 -0.02 -16.45 -2.84
CA TYR A 129 0.14 -16.01 -1.45
C TYR A 129 -0.92 -16.59 -0.50
N ALA A 130 -1.53 -17.73 -0.84
CA ALA A 130 -2.66 -18.29 -0.10
C ALA A 130 -2.35 -18.64 1.35
N ASP A 131 -1.11 -18.99 1.67
CA ASP A 131 -0.68 -19.33 3.03
C ASP A 131 -0.67 -18.09 3.94
N ASP A 132 -0.33 -16.92 3.39
CA ASP A 132 -0.14 -15.69 4.15
C ASP A 132 -1.35 -14.76 4.07
N PHE A 133 -2.04 -14.72 2.92
CA PHE A 133 -3.13 -13.78 2.67
C PHE A 133 -4.44 -14.44 2.21
N ALA A 134 -5.53 -13.72 2.46
CA ALA A 134 -6.76 -13.86 1.70
C ALA A 134 -7.03 -12.55 0.97
N PHE A 135 -7.06 -12.60 -0.37
CA PHE A 135 -7.37 -11.44 -1.20
C PHE A 135 -8.84 -11.46 -1.60
N SER A 136 -9.41 -10.27 -1.79
CA SER A 136 -10.78 -10.12 -2.28
C SER A 136 -10.95 -8.80 -3.02
N VAL A 137 -11.60 -8.88 -4.17
CA VAL A 137 -12.13 -7.70 -4.86
C VAL A 137 -13.59 -7.52 -4.43
N PRO A 138 -14.01 -6.34 -3.93
CA PRO A 138 -15.39 -6.13 -3.51
C PRO A 138 -16.38 -6.40 -4.64
N ARG A 139 -17.40 -7.20 -4.36
CA ARG A 139 -18.42 -7.55 -5.38
C ARG A 139 -19.32 -6.36 -5.70
N GLY A 140 -19.61 -6.17 -6.98
CA GLY A 140 -20.49 -5.10 -7.46
C GLY A 140 -19.82 -3.72 -7.52
N VAL A 141 -18.52 -3.67 -7.32
CA VAL A 141 -17.72 -2.46 -7.49
C VAL A 141 -16.84 -2.63 -8.73
N THR A 142 -16.75 -1.58 -9.53
CA THR A 142 -15.77 -1.54 -10.63
C THR A 142 -14.41 -1.21 -10.04
N LEU A 143 -13.49 -2.17 -10.06
CA LEU A 143 -12.15 -1.98 -9.49
C LEU A 143 -11.36 -0.92 -10.28
N VAL A 144 -11.46 -0.95 -11.60
CA VAL A 144 -10.85 0.03 -12.50
C VAL A 144 -11.98 0.74 -13.21
N SER A 145 -12.18 2.02 -12.90
CA SER A 145 -13.17 2.87 -13.56
C SER A 145 -12.58 3.51 -14.80
N ASP A 146 -13.40 3.67 -15.85
CA ASP A 146 -13.06 4.48 -17.02
C ASP A 146 -13.03 5.99 -16.69
N ASP A 147 -13.61 6.38 -15.55
CA ASP A 147 -13.60 7.74 -15.03
C ASP A 147 -12.54 7.86 -13.91
N ASP A 148 -11.46 8.56 -14.21
CA ASP A 148 -10.33 8.78 -13.29
C ASP A 148 -10.70 9.55 -12.01
N SER A 149 -11.88 10.15 -11.96
CA SER A 149 -12.40 10.80 -10.75
C SER A 149 -13.07 9.81 -9.78
N VAL A 150 -13.33 8.58 -10.22
CA VAL A 150 -13.99 7.52 -9.45
C VAL A 150 -13.01 6.41 -9.13
N HIS A 151 -12.38 6.48 -7.94
CA HIS A 151 -11.34 5.56 -7.49
C HIS A 151 -11.50 5.19 -6.02
N PHE A 152 -12.54 4.44 -5.69
CA PHE A 152 -12.85 4.07 -4.29
C PHE A 152 -12.67 2.58 -3.98
N SER A 153 -12.05 1.81 -4.87
CA SER A 153 -11.94 0.37 -4.69
C SER A 153 -10.50 -0.11 -4.83
N SER A 154 -10.10 -0.95 -3.90
CA SER A 154 -8.82 -1.66 -3.94
C SER A 154 -9.04 -3.17 -3.82
N VAL A 155 -8.02 -3.94 -4.15
CA VAL A 155 -7.94 -5.34 -3.74
C VAL A 155 -7.72 -5.37 -2.24
N LEU A 156 -8.62 -5.99 -1.49
CA LEU A 156 -8.51 -6.14 -0.04
C LEU A 156 -7.54 -7.28 0.26
N ALA A 157 -6.63 -7.09 1.21
CA ALA A 157 -5.67 -8.10 1.63
C ALA A 157 -5.76 -8.36 3.14
N LEU A 158 -6.30 -9.51 3.54
CA LEU A 158 -6.29 -9.97 4.93
C LEU A 158 -5.04 -10.81 5.18
N HIS A 159 -4.12 -10.30 6.01
CA HIS A 159 -2.99 -11.07 6.49
C HIS A 159 -3.44 -12.04 7.57
N ARG A 160 -3.24 -13.34 7.33
CA ARG A 160 -3.81 -14.40 8.17
C ARG A 160 -3.20 -14.44 9.57
N ALA A 161 -1.89 -14.27 9.68
CA ALA A 161 -1.19 -14.40 10.96
C ALA A 161 -1.58 -13.27 11.93
N SER A 162 -1.63 -12.02 11.47
CA SER A 162 -2.00 -10.87 12.33
C SER A 162 -3.50 -10.61 12.40
N GLY A 163 -4.30 -11.18 11.49
CA GLY A 163 -5.71 -10.82 11.33
C GLY A 163 -5.92 -9.38 10.85
N THR A 164 -4.88 -8.73 10.33
CA THR A 164 -4.94 -7.35 9.84
C THR A 164 -5.45 -7.31 8.41
N LEU A 165 -6.45 -6.45 8.16
CA LEU A 165 -6.99 -6.19 6.83
C LEU A 165 -6.41 -4.87 6.29
N HIS A 166 -5.70 -4.95 5.16
CA HIS A 166 -5.28 -3.79 4.39
C HIS A 166 -6.38 -3.42 3.40
N VAL A 167 -6.83 -2.16 3.43
CA VAL A 167 -8.07 -1.73 2.75
C VAL A 167 -7.94 -0.49 1.89
N ASP A 168 -6.86 0.20 1.92
CA ASP A 168 -6.67 1.49 1.28
C ASP A 168 -8.02 2.20 0.91
N ASP A 169 -8.17 3.17 0.16
CA ASP A 169 -9.37 4.02 -0.06
C ASP A 169 -10.77 3.34 -0.07
N THR A 170 -10.85 2.01 0.04
CA THR A 170 -12.13 1.26 0.10
C THR A 170 -12.93 1.56 1.38
N PHE A 171 -12.27 1.88 2.49
CA PHE A 171 -12.92 2.22 3.76
C PHE A 171 -12.36 3.51 4.33
N VAL A 172 -13.24 4.44 4.67
CA VAL A 172 -12.88 5.70 5.31
C VAL A 172 -13.34 5.71 6.74
N TYR A 173 -12.41 5.85 7.70
CA TYR A 173 -12.72 6.04 9.10
C TYR A 173 -12.76 7.52 9.44
N LEU A 174 -13.94 8.01 9.81
CA LEU A 174 -14.13 9.41 10.25
C LEU A 174 -14.40 9.45 11.75
N ARG A 175 -13.49 10.09 12.50
CA ARG A 175 -13.75 10.41 13.90
C ARG A 175 -14.41 11.78 13.99
N LYS A 176 -15.65 11.81 14.50
CA LYS A 176 -16.33 13.06 14.79
C LYS A 176 -15.60 13.78 15.95
N GLY A 177 -14.93 14.89 15.63
CA GLY A 177 -14.25 15.74 16.59
C GLY A 177 -15.00 17.07 16.77
N PHE A 178 -14.82 17.72 17.92
CA PHE A 178 -15.22 19.10 18.08
C PHE A 178 -14.44 19.97 17.06
N PRO A 179 -15.09 20.86 16.27
CA PRO A 179 -16.38 21.50 16.46
C PRO A 179 -17.53 21.00 15.55
N LEU A 180 -17.44 19.81 14.96
CA LEU A 180 -18.52 19.26 14.09
C LEU A 180 -19.71 18.68 14.88
N SER A 181 -19.86 19.07 16.13
CA SER A 181 -21.00 18.72 16.99
C SER A 181 -22.06 19.83 16.98
N LEU A 182 -22.58 20.13 15.79
CA LEU A 182 -23.83 20.90 15.67
C LEU A 182 -24.97 19.94 15.38
#